data_bbc1f96aa48b5f202efcafc7e257c872
#
_entry.id   bbc1f96aa48b5f202efcafc7e257c872
#
_cell.length_a   1.000
_cell.length_b   1.000
_cell.length_c   1.000
_cell.angle_alpha   90.00
_cell.angle_beta   90.00
_cell.angle_gamma   90.00
#
_symmetry.space_group_name_H-M   'P 1'
#
loop_
_entity.id
_entity.type
_entity.pdbx_description
1 polymer ?
#
loop_
_entity_poly.entity_id
_entity_poly.type
_entity_poly.pdbx_seq_one_letter_code
_entity_poly.pdbx_strand_id
1 'polypeptide(L)'
;MTVTLGAAHVLSPLGEGLAASVERMLNGATALQRTSTAFDTPAVLGIIPKELLPQGPRRIQRLIDRCMQPLVQELGNPKFTDRWGCYIATTKGDIAALENGNANGAALSVIADHVQKTYGFTDRPWVISNACASGTSAIAMAGAAIERGFVDHAVVIGVDVLSRFVLRGFQALHAVS
;
A
#
# COMPACT_ATOMS: atom_id res chain seq x y z
N MET A 1 21.36 12.17 -13.71
CA MET A 1 20.33 12.98 -13.03
C MET A 1 20.13 12.38 -11.65
N THR A 2 20.03 13.17 -10.58
CA THR A 2 19.80 12.64 -9.23
C THR A 2 18.31 12.60 -8.97
N VAL A 3 17.77 11.42 -8.63
CA VAL A 3 16.38 11.25 -8.22
C VAL A 3 16.29 11.50 -6.72
N THR A 4 15.34 12.31 -6.28
CA THR A 4 15.14 12.66 -4.88
C THR A 4 13.75 12.23 -4.42
N LEU A 5 13.63 11.88 -3.13
CA LEU A 5 12.36 11.67 -2.48
C LEU A 5 11.78 13.02 -2.06
N GLY A 6 10.60 13.37 -2.58
CA GLY A 6 9.94 14.65 -2.28
C GLY A 6 9.10 14.58 -1.01
N ALA A 7 8.08 13.74 -1.01
CA ALA A 7 7.14 13.59 0.09
C ALA A 7 6.87 12.11 0.36
N ALA A 8 6.46 11.77 1.58
CA ALA A 8 6.13 10.40 1.95
C ALA A 8 5.04 10.36 3.04
N HIS A 9 4.12 9.42 2.91
CA HIS A 9 3.09 9.14 3.92
C HIS A 9 3.07 7.65 4.25
N VAL A 10 2.79 7.32 5.51
CA VAL A 10 2.73 5.94 6.01
C VAL A 10 1.48 5.76 6.86
N LEU A 11 0.77 4.67 6.63
CA LEU A 11 -0.28 4.17 7.51
C LEU A 11 0.04 2.72 7.87
N SER A 12 0.20 2.47 9.15
CA SER A 12 0.62 1.17 9.68
C SER A 12 -0.09 0.85 11.00
N PRO A 13 0.08 -0.33 11.56
CA PRO A 13 -0.39 -0.62 12.91
C PRO A 13 0.17 0.33 13.99
N LEU A 14 1.31 0.97 13.75
CA LEU A 14 1.87 2.00 14.63
C LEU A 14 1.13 3.34 14.54
N GLY A 15 0.25 3.53 13.55
CA GLY A 15 -0.51 4.75 13.35
C GLY A 15 -0.33 5.36 11.98
N GLU A 16 -0.65 6.63 11.87
CA GLU A 16 -0.65 7.39 10.62
C GLU A 16 0.41 8.50 10.66
N GLY A 17 1.07 8.71 9.53
CA GLY A 17 2.11 9.71 9.33
C GLY A 17 3.53 9.15 9.47
N LEU A 18 4.45 9.62 8.60
CA LEU A 18 5.82 9.16 8.56
C LEU A 18 6.58 9.52 9.86
N ALA A 19 6.55 10.79 10.25
CA ALA A 19 7.28 11.27 11.43
C ALA A 19 6.82 10.55 12.72
N ALA A 20 5.51 10.45 12.93
CA ALA A 20 4.95 9.76 14.10
C ALA A 20 5.29 8.27 14.11
N SER A 21 5.30 7.61 12.96
CA SER A 21 5.69 6.20 12.86
C SER A 21 7.16 5.98 13.19
N VAL A 22 8.05 6.85 12.67
CA VAL A 22 9.50 6.81 12.94
C VAL A 22 9.78 7.08 14.42
N GLU A 23 9.16 8.10 15.01
CA GLU A 23 9.32 8.42 16.43
C GLU A 23 8.94 7.24 17.33
N ARG A 24 7.78 6.62 17.07
CA ARG A 24 7.34 5.43 17.81
C ARG A 24 8.32 4.27 17.67
N MET A 25 8.84 4.00 16.48
CA MET A 25 9.84 2.96 16.25
C MET A 25 11.14 3.24 17.02
N LEU A 26 11.63 4.46 17.00
CA LEU A 26 12.84 4.86 17.73
C LEU A 26 12.68 4.75 19.25
N ASN A 27 11.45 4.97 19.75
CA ASN A 27 11.09 4.81 21.16
C ASN A 27 10.80 3.34 21.54
N GLY A 28 11.06 2.37 20.64
CA GLY A 28 10.84 0.95 20.90
C GLY A 28 9.38 0.52 20.96
N ALA A 29 8.45 1.35 20.46
CA ALA A 29 7.05 0.98 20.42
C ALA A 29 6.81 -0.17 19.46
N THR A 30 5.95 -1.11 19.86
CA THR A 30 5.45 -2.19 19.01
C THR A 30 3.93 -2.11 18.91
N ALA A 31 3.42 -2.40 17.71
CA ALA A 31 1.98 -2.57 17.50
C ALA A 31 1.59 -4.05 17.31
N LEU A 32 2.53 -4.95 17.59
CA LEU A 32 2.27 -6.38 17.58
C LEU A 32 1.48 -6.76 18.84
N GLN A 33 0.37 -7.45 18.66
CA GLN A 33 -0.48 -7.91 19.75
C GLN A 33 -0.95 -9.34 19.51
N ARG A 34 -1.04 -10.11 20.59
CA ARG A 34 -1.64 -11.44 20.53
C ARG A 34 -3.14 -11.29 20.35
N THR A 35 -3.66 -11.95 19.32
CA THR A 35 -5.10 -12.00 19.07
C THR A 35 -5.55 -13.46 19.01
N SER A 36 -6.66 -13.77 19.65
CA SER A 36 -7.32 -15.08 19.59
C SER A 36 -8.50 -15.10 18.61
N THR A 37 -8.94 -13.95 18.14
CA THR A 37 -10.19 -13.79 17.39
C THR A 37 -9.99 -13.33 15.95
N ALA A 38 -8.81 -12.81 15.60
CA ALA A 38 -8.56 -12.43 14.22
C ALA A 38 -8.41 -13.68 13.35
N PHE A 39 -9.30 -13.83 12.38
CA PHE A 39 -9.27 -14.93 11.41
C PHE A 39 -9.37 -16.34 12.02
N ASP A 40 -10.04 -16.48 13.16
CA ASP A 40 -10.30 -17.75 13.86
C ASP A 40 -9.04 -18.55 14.24
N THR A 41 -7.93 -17.85 14.42
CA THR A 41 -6.65 -18.49 14.76
C THR A 41 -5.83 -17.57 15.66
N PRO A 42 -5.29 -18.08 16.79
CA PRO A 42 -4.38 -17.30 17.62
C PRO A 42 -3.11 -16.95 16.84
N ALA A 43 -2.73 -15.70 16.85
CA ALA A 43 -1.50 -15.23 16.23
C ALA A 43 -1.03 -13.90 16.85
N VAL A 44 0.24 -13.55 16.68
CA VAL A 44 0.78 -12.23 16.99
C VAL A 44 0.74 -11.39 15.72
N LEU A 45 -0.07 -10.35 15.70
CA LEU A 45 -0.35 -9.57 14.51
C LEU A 45 -0.24 -8.08 14.77
N GLY A 46 0.26 -7.34 13.78
CA GLY A 46 0.10 -5.89 13.69
C GLY A 46 -1.18 -5.57 12.90
N ILE A 47 -2.17 -5.00 13.58
CA ILE A 47 -3.46 -4.68 12.97
C ILE A 47 -3.65 -3.17 12.99
N ILE A 48 -3.94 -2.58 11.82
CA ILE A 48 -4.30 -1.16 11.75
C ILE A 48 -5.57 -0.94 12.55
N PRO A 49 -5.60 0.05 13.48
CA PRO A 49 -6.77 0.37 14.27
C PRO A 49 -8.02 0.60 13.42
N LYS A 50 -9.19 0.17 13.90
CA LYS A 50 -10.46 0.27 13.15
C LYS A 50 -10.84 1.71 12.83
N GLU A 51 -10.43 2.64 13.67
CA GLU A 51 -10.63 4.08 13.53
C GLU A 51 -9.86 4.63 12.32
N LEU A 52 -8.71 4.04 12.02
CA LEU A 52 -7.87 4.40 10.87
C LEU A 52 -8.28 3.65 9.60
N LEU A 53 -8.68 2.40 9.72
CA LEU A 53 -9.12 1.58 8.59
C LEU A 53 -10.34 0.73 8.98
N PRO A 54 -11.56 1.25 8.87
CA PRO A 54 -12.79 0.50 9.15
C PRO A 54 -12.90 -0.78 8.34
N GLN A 55 -13.51 -1.81 8.92
CA GLN A 55 -13.82 -3.05 8.22
C GLN A 55 -14.83 -2.81 7.08
N GLY A 56 -14.92 -3.74 6.14
CA GLY A 56 -15.87 -3.69 5.03
C GLY A 56 -15.21 -3.80 3.65
N PRO A 57 -15.98 -3.66 2.57
CA PRO A 57 -15.48 -3.82 1.21
C PRO A 57 -14.48 -2.71 0.83
N ARG A 58 -13.70 -2.98 -0.21
CA ARG A 58 -12.75 -2.02 -0.78
C ARG A 58 -11.71 -1.49 0.22
N ARG A 59 -11.26 -2.34 1.15
CA ARG A 59 -10.31 -1.93 2.19
C ARG A 59 -8.99 -1.43 1.61
N ILE A 60 -8.49 -2.08 0.55
CA ILE A 60 -7.23 -1.70 -0.07
C ILE A 60 -7.33 -0.32 -0.75
N GLN A 61 -8.45 -0.04 -1.43
CA GLN A 61 -8.69 1.26 -2.04
C GLN A 61 -8.78 2.36 -0.98
N ARG A 62 -9.52 2.12 0.11
CA ARG A 62 -9.60 3.09 1.23
C ARG A 62 -8.26 3.33 1.92
N LEU A 63 -7.42 2.30 2.00
CA LEU A 63 -6.06 2.43 2.53
C LEU A 63 -5.20 3.30 1.63
N ILE A 64 -5.29 3.08 0.32
CA ILE A 64 -4.63 3.93 -0.68
C ILE A 64 -5.11 5.37 -0.56
N ASP A 65 -6.42 5.60 -0.54
CA ASP A 65 -6.98 6.94 -0.49
C ASP A 65 -6.56 7.68 0.78
N ARG A 66 -6.52 6.99 1.91
CA ARG A 66 -6.08 7.57 3.18
C ARG A 66 -4.62 8.02 3.17
N CYS A 67 -3.75 7.31 2.45
CA CYS A 67 -2.35 7.70 2.30
C CYS A 67 -2.14 8.73 1.19
N MET A 68 -2.89 8.61 0.10
CA MET A 68 -2.74 9.51 -1.05
C MET A 68 -3.28 10.91 -0.81
N GLN A 69 -4.40 11.06 -0.09
CA GLN A 69 -5.01 12.37 0.14
C GLN A 69 -4.05 13.36 0.84
N PRO A 70 -3.42 13.02 1.98
CA PRO A 70 -2.44 13.92 2.59
C PRO A 70 -1.24 14.21 1.68
N LEU A 71 -0.75 13.20 0.97
CA LEU A 71 0.37 13.35 0.05
C LEU A 71 0.06 14.32 -1.09
N VAL A 72 -1.12 14.19 -1.70
CA VAL A 72 -1.57 15.09 -2.77
C VAL A 72 -1.71 16.53 -2.27
N GLN A 73 -2.23 16.72 -1.05
CA GLN A 73 -2.33 18.03 -0.41
C GLN A 73 -0.94 18.64 -0.14
N GLU A 74 0.00 17.86 0.39
CA GLU A 74 1.37 18.28 0.65
C GLU A 74 2.09 18.72 -0.64
N LEU A 75 1.82 18.02 -1.74
CA LEU A 75 2.35 18.36 -3.07
C LEU A 75 1.64 19.53 -3.75
N GLY A 76 0.65 20.17 -3.11
CA GLY A 76 -0.09 21.32 -3.68
C GLY A 76 -1.13 20.93 -4.70
N ASN A 77 -1.70 19.74 -4.62
CA ASN A 77 -2.73 19.20 -5.52
C ASN A 77 -2.29 19.21 -7.01
N PRO A 78 -1.21 18.50 -7.36
CA PRO A 78 -0.71 18.48 -8.72
C PRO A 78 -1.71 17.85 -9.69
N LYS A 79 -1.63 18.26 -10.96
CA LYS A 79 -2.28 17.53 -12.04
C LYS A 79 -1.35 16.40 -12.48
N PHE A 80 -1.84 15.17 -12.42
CA PHE A 80 -1.07 13.98 -12.79
C PHE A 80 -1.12 13.76 -14.32
N THR A 81 -0.33 14.55 -15.04
CA THR A 81 -0.20 14.53 -16.50
C THR A 81 0.61 13.31 -16.96
N ASP A 82 0.85 13.18 -18.27
CA ASP A 82 1.76 12.20 -18.89
C ASP A 82 3.23 12.29 -18.42
N ARG A 83 3.59 13.40 -17.74
CA ARG A 83 4.91 13.56 -17.09
C ARG A 83 4.96 12.98 -15.67
N TRP A 84 3.87 12.37 -15.20
CA TRP A 84 3.78 11.69 -13.89
C TRP A 84 3.61 10.19 -14.07
N GLY A 85 4.56 9.39 -13.57
CA GLY A 85 4.40 7.94 -13.44
C GLY A 85 3.73 7.55 -12.13
N CYS A 86 2.94 6.48 -12.14
CA CYS A 86 2.39 5.89 -10.93
C CYS A 86 2.70 4.39 -10.89
N TYR A 87 3.31 3.94 -9.78
CA TYR A 87 3.80 2.58 -9.57
C TYR A 87 3.20 2.01 -8.28
N ILE A 88 2.34 1.01 -8.40
CA ILE A 88 1.62 0.39 -7.28
C ILE A 88 2.27 -0.95 -6.96
N ALA A 89 2.85 -1.07 -5.78
CA ALA A 89 3.42 -2.31 -5.27
C ALA A 89 2.41 -3.01 -4.35
N THR A 90 2.07 -4.24 -4.67
CA THR A 90 1.22 -5.09 -3.83
C THR A 90 1.59 -6.55 -4.03
N THR A 91 1.53 -7.35 -2.98
CA THR A 91 1.86 -8.78 -3.10
C THR A 91 0.75 -9.58 -3.78
N LYS A 92 -0.51 -9.20 -3.61
CA LYS A 92 -1.69 -10.00 -4.05
C LYS A 92 -2.94 -9.19 -4.37
N GLY A 93 -2.87 -7.87 -4.34
CA GLY A 93 -4.06 -7.04 -4.54
C GLY A 93 -5.09 -7.18 -3.43
N ASP A 94 -6.37 -7.00 -3.77
CA ASP A 94 -7.48 -7.12 -2.82
C ASP A 94 -7.90 -8.59 -2.63
N ILE A 95 -7.01 -9.36 -1.99
CA ILE A 95 -7.27 -10.77 -1.71
C ILE A 95 -8.48 -10.98 -0.80
N ALA A 96 -8.85 -9.99 0.00
CA ALA A 96 -10.06 -10.05 0.81
C ALA A 96 -11.33 -10.05 -0.05
N ALA A 97 -11.31 -9.43 -1.22
CA ALA A 97 -12.41 -9.52 -2.18
C ALA A 97 -12.59 -10.97 -2.68
N LEU A 98 -11.47 -11.66 -2.96
CA LEU A 98 -11.51 -13.08 -3.37
C LEU A 98 -12.06 -13.96 -2.25
N GLU A 99 -11.65 -13.75 -1.00
CA GLU A 99 -12.16 -14.48 0.17
C GLU A 99 -13.69 -14.34 0.33
N ASN A 100 -14.24 -13.23 -0.12
CA ASN A 100 -15.67 -12.93 -0.11
C ASN A 100 -16.40 -13.31 -1.42
N GLY A 101 -15.77 -14.12 -2.27
CA GLY A 101 -16.36 -14.63 -3.52
C GLY A 101 -16.37 -13.63 -4.68
N ASN A 102 -15.75 -12.47 -4.55
CA ASN A 102 -15.64 -11.45 -5.58
C ASN A 102 -14.29 -11.53 -6.31
N ALA A 103 -14.14 -12.50 -7.22
CA ALA A 103 -12.91 -12.68 -7.98
C ALA A 103 -12.57 -11.46 -8.87
N ASN A 104 -13.57 -10.82 -9.46
CA ASN A 104 -13.37 -9.63 -10.30
C ASN A 104 -12.82 -8.46 -9.46
N GLY A 105 -13.31 -8.29 -8.23
CA GLY A 105 -12.82 -7.26 -7.32
C GLY A 105 -11.40 -7.49 -6.81
N ALA A 106 -10.90 -8.73 -6.87
CA ALA A 106 -9.54 -9.09 -6.48
C ALA A 106 -8.49 -8.84 -7.57
N ALA A 107 -8.91 -8.57 -8.81
CA ALA A 107 -7.98 -8.34 -9.91
C ALA A 107 -7.09 -7.12 -9.63
N LEU A 108 -5.78 -7.25 -9.90
CA LEU A 108 -4.81 -6.16 -9.71
C LEU A 108 -5.17 -4.90 -10.51
N SER A 109 -5.80 -5.08 -11.67
CA SER A 109 -6.30 -4.00 -12.51
C SER A 109 -7.29 -3.08 -11.79
N VAL A 110 -8.10 -3.60 -10.87
CA VAL A 110 -9.10 -2.83 -10.11
C VAL A 110 -8.43 -1.74 -9.24
N ILE A 111 -7.25 -2.05 -8.69
CA ILE A 111 -6.49 -1.08 -7.90
C ILE A 111 -5.94 0.03 -8.80
N ALA A 112 -5.37 -0.34 -9.96
CA ALA A 112 -4.87 0.64 -10.93
C ALA A 112 -5.99 1.55 -11.45
N ASP A 113 -7.13 0.97 -11.81
CA ASP A 113 -8.30 1.72 -12.28
C ASP A 113 -8.85 2.67 -11.20
N HIS A 114 -8.86 2.23 -9.94
CA HIS A 114 -9.26 3.09 -8.82
C HIS A 114 -8.33 4.30 -8.69
N VAL A 115 -7.02 4.08 -8.66
CA VAL A 115 -6.02 5.17 -8.52
C VAL A 115 -6.10 6.10 -9.71
N GLN A 116 -6.13 5.57 -10.94
CA GLN A 116 -6.22 6.39 -12.14
C GLN A 116 -7.44 7.30 -12.12
N LYS A 117 -8.62 6.74 -11.85
CA LYS A 117 -9.88 7.48 -11.87
C LYS A 117 -10.01 8.48 -10.73
N THR A 118 -9.59 8.08 -9.51
CA THR A 118 -9.75 8.91 -8.31
C THR A 118 -8.82 10.12 -8.33
N TYR A 119 -7.58 9.93 -8.79
CA TYR A 119 -6.55 10.97 -8.76
C TYR A 119 -6.30 11.63 -10.12
N GLY A 120 -6.91 11.11 -11.19
CA GLY A 120 -6.83 11.73 -12.52
C GLY A 120 -5.48 11.53 -13.21
N PHE A 121 -4.80 10.41 -12.98
CA PHE A 121 -3.59 10.08 -13.76
C PHE A 121 -3.92 9.93 -15.24
N THR A 122 -3.18 10.61 -16.10
CA THR A 122 -3.32 10.47 -17.57
C THR A 122 -3.01 9.05 -17.98
N ASP A 123 -1.87 8.53 -17.54
CA ASP A 123 -1.46 7.15 -17.83
C ASP A 123 -1.95 6.19 -16.74
N ARG A 124 -2.23 4.96 -17.17
CA ARG A 124 -2.65 3.92 -16.22
C ARG A 124 -1.49 3.55 -15.30
N PRO A 125 -1.71 3.48 -13.97
CA PRO A 125 -0.70 3.05 -13.03
C PRO A 125 -0.17 1.64 -13.34
N TRP A 126 1.14 1.45 -13.22
CA TRP A 126 1.79 0.16 -13.25
C TRP A 126 1.56 -0.58 -11.93
N VAL A 127 1.14 -1.84 -12.01
CA VAL A 127 1.03 -2.69 -10.80
C VAL A 127 2.16 -3.71 -10.81
N ILE A 128 2.96 -3.67 -9.76
CA ILE A 128 4.13 -4.51 -9.54
C ILE A 128 3.81 -5.52 -8.43
N SER A 129 3.83 -6.80 -8.78
CA SER A 129 3.66 -7.89 -7.82
C SER A 129 4.87 -8.84 -7.94
N ASN A 130 5.83 -8.64 -7.04
CA ASN A 130 7.07 -9.40 -6.95
C ASN A 130 7.31 -9.85 -5.50
N ALA A 131 6.29 -10.47 -4.89
CA ALA A 131 6.30 -10.92 -3.50
C ALA A 131 6.84 -9.83 -2.54
N CYS A 132 7.75 -10.17 -1.63
CA CYS A 132 8.34 -9.22 -0.66
C CYS A 132 9.16 -8.10 -1.32
N ALA A 133 9.62 -8.28 -2.56
CA ALA A 133 10.40 -7.31 -3.31
C ALA A 133 9.55 -6.29 -4.09
N SER A 134 8.21 -6.38 -4.03
CA SER A 134 7.31 -5.51 -4.81
C SER A 134 7.59 -4.02 -4.60
N GLY A 135 7.74 -3.59 -3.34
CA GLY A 135 8.01 -2.20 -2.99
C GLY A 135 9.34 -1.70 -3.54
N THR A 136 10.42 -2.46 -3.33
CA THR A 136 11.75 -2.13 -3.85
C THR A 136 11.76 -2.08 -5.39
N SER A 137 11.07 -3.03 -6.03
CA SER A 137 10.94 -3.07 -7.50
C SER A 137 10.20 -1.84 -8.02
N ALA A 138 9.12 -1.43 -7.36
CA ALA A 138 8.35 -0.24 -7.77
C ALA A 138 9.19 1.06 -7.63
N ILE A 139 9.94 1.21 -6.54
CA ILE A 139 10.85 2.35 -6.34
C ILE A 139 11.94 2.36 -7.42
N ALA A 140 12.56 1.20 -7.70
CA ALA A 140 13.58 1.10 -8.73
C ALA A 140 13.05 1.43 -10.13
N MET A 141 11.84 0.95 -10.46
CA MET A 141 11.20 1.27 -11.75
C MET A 141 10.87 2.77 -11.86
N ALA A 142 10.34 3.37 -10.80
CA ALA A 142 10.05 4.80 -10.75
C ALA A 142 11.32 5.65 -10.94
N GLY A 143 12.39 5.32 -10.21
CA GLY A 143 13.68 5.98 -10.35
C GLY A 143 14.26 5.86 -11.75
N ALA A 144 14.26 4.65 -12.33
CA ALA A 144 14.75 4.42 -13.69
C ALA A 144 13.92 5.17 -14.75
N ALA A 145 12.61 5.32 -14.56
CA ALA A 145 11.76 6.09 -15.47
C ALA A 145 12.09 7.58 -15.44
N ILE A 146 12.36 8.14 -14.25
CA ILE A 146 12.79 9.53 -14.11
C ILE A 146 14.19 9.73 -14.69
N GLU A 147 15.15 8.86 -14.38
CA GLU A 147 16.54 8.95 -14.89
C GLU A 147 16.61 8.91 -16.41
N ARG A 148 15.74 8.13 -17.04
CA ARG A 148 15.65 8.01 -18.51
C ARG A 148 14.79 9.09 -19.16
N GLY A 149 14.20 10.00 -18.39
CA GLY A 149 13.37 11.10 -18.89
C GLY A 149 12.00 10.66 -19.42
N PHE A 150 11.53 9.45 -19.11
CA PHE A 150 10.17 9.02 -19.47
C PHE A 150 9.12 9.82 -18.71
N VAL A 151 9.38 10.13 -17.46
CA VAL A 151 8.56 10.99 -16.60
C VAL A 151 9.44 11.95 -15.82
N ASP A 152 8.88 13.07 -15.35
CA ASP A 152 9.60 14.02 -14.48
C ASP A 152 9.39 13.70 -13.01
N HIS A 153 8.23 13.13 -12.69
CA HIS A 153 7.82 12.80 -11.33
C HIS A 153 7.20 11.39 -11.29
N ALA A 154 7.28 10.78 -10.13
CA ALA A 154 6.65 9.48 -9.92
C ALA A 154 6.02 9.39 -8.53
N VAL A 155 4.85 8.78 -8.46
CA VAL A 155 4.23 8.33 -7.22
C VAL A 155 4.42 6.83 -7.08
N VAL A 156 4.93 6.38 -5.92
CA VAL A 156 5.04 4.97 -5.59
C VAL A 156 4.10 4.66 -4.43
N ILE A 157 3.21 3.71 -4.62
CA ILE A 157 2.22 3.27 -3.63
C ILE A 157 2.54 1.83 -3.23
N GLY A 158 2.97 1.60 -2.00
CA GLY A 158 3.11 0.26 -1.44
C GLY A 158 1.89 -0.08 -0.58
N VAL A 159 1.14 -1.11 -0.91
CA VAL A 159 -0.10 -1.44 -0.20
C VAL A 159 -0.37 -2.94 -0.14
N ASP A 160 -0.58 -3.42 1.08
CA ASP A 160 -1.13 -4.75 1.34
C ASP A 160 -2.07 -4.69 2.56
N VAL A 161 -3.06 -5.55 2.58
CA VAL A 161 -3.98 -5.70 3.71
C VAL A 161 -3.84 -7.09 4.32
N LEU A 162 -3.91 -7.14 5.64
CA LEU A 162 -3.97 -8.41 6.35
C LEU A 162 -5.31 -9.09 6.08
N SER A 163 -5.25 -10.37 5.69
CA SER A 163 -6.41 -11.21 5.40
C SER A 163 -6.21 -12.62 5.96
N ARG A 164 -7.26 -13.42 5.96
CA ARG A 164 -7.19 -14.83 6.34
C ARG A 164 -6.20 -15.60 5.44
N PHE A 165 -6.26 -15.36 4.14
CA PHE A 165 -5.37 -15.98 3.16
C PHE A 165 -3.89 -15.71 3.49
N VAL A 166 -3.56 -14.44 3.78
CA VAL A 166 -2.19 -14.03 4.15
C VAL A 166 -1.75 -14.74 5.42
N LEU A 167 -2.56 -14.68 6.48
CA LEU A 167 -2.21 -15.31 7.75
C LEU A 167 -2.02 -16.84 7.61
N ARG A 168 -2.96 -17.52 6.96
CA ARG A 168 -2.88 -18.97 6.74
C ARG A 168 -1.69 -19.37 5.87
N GLY A 169 -1.36 -18.57 4.85
CA GLY A 169 -0.18 -18.79 4.03
C GLY A 169 1.11 -18.73 4.84
N PHE A 170 1.28 -17.69 5.67
CA PHE A 170 2.46 -17.60 6.55
C PHE A 170 2.49 -18.66 7.64
N GLN A 171 1.34 -19.07 8.18
CA GLN A 171 1.25 -20.18 9.13
C GLN A 171 1.69 -21.52 8.48
N ALA A 172 1.24 -21.80 7.25
CA ALA A 172 1.64 -23.00 6.51
C ALA A 172 3.15 -23.07 6.22
N LEU A 173 3.78 -21.89 6.11
CA LEU A 173 5.24 -21.76 5.95
C LEU A 173 6.00 -21.71 7.28
N HIS A 174 5.33 -21.87 8.42
CA HIS A 174 5.91 -21.70 9.76
C HIS A 174 6.62 -20.35 9.96
N ALA A 175 6.11 -19.29 9.29
CA ALA A 175 6.68 -17.95 9.30
C ALA A 175 5.87 -16.93 10.14
N VAL A 176 5.05 -17.42 11.06
CA VAL A 176 4.31 -16.62 12.05
C VAL A 176 4.77 -17.02 13.45
N SER A 177 5.01 -16.03 14.30
CA SER A 177 5.39 -16.22 15.71
C SER A 177 4.19 -16.56 16.57
#